data_38ac57bd593b7584a91daa182f71f967
#
_entry.id   38ac57bd593b7584a91daa182f71f967
#
_cell.length_a   1.000
_cell.length_b   1.000
_cell.length_c   1.000
_cell.angle_alpha   90.00
_cell.angle_beta   90.00
_cell.angle_gamma   90.00
#
_symmetry.space_group_name_H-M   'P 1'
#
loop_
_entity.id
_entity.type
_entity.pdbx_description
1 polymer ?
#
loop_
_entity_poly.entity_id
_entity_poly.type
_entity_poly.pdbx_seq_one_letter_code
_entity_poly.pdbx_strand_id
1 'polypeptide(L)'
;MDHGTSSVSRTVAVLRAMRRLGPGAHSLGAIAAQADLPLATAHRYVQALVTERALTRRGPRGRYALAEAPYVPFEPGREPAKTPTSLGVTAVRNELTALQARTGHIALAYVPLLIGRPLRVHAEQALGGHARSLDAAPRAALEALWRAPLETDASGWVILANLGDHAAGRPQLARIRDQGHAIGPTPLFGHDAIAAPLWRGRTVAGSVSLLVRHAELHDEVVRARLAGAVMDTAARLSGYLTHPGPSTSSAL
;
A
#
# COMPACT_ATOMS: atom_id res chain seq x y z
N MET A 1 -36.15 -3.32 16.42
CA MET A 1 -34.99 -4.21 16.62
C MET A 1 -33.75 -3.36 16.38
N ASP A 2 -33.14 -2.95 17.47
CA ASP A 2 -32.01 -2.02 17.48
C ASP A 2 -30.74 -2.80 17.12
N HIS A 3 -30.29 -2.68 15.88
CA HIS A 3 -29.01 -3.24 15.45
C HIS A 3 -27.91 -2.38 16.06
N GLY A 4 -27.46 -2.77 17.25
CA GLY A 4 -26.34 -2.15 17.94
C GLY A 4 -25.17 -1.95 17.00
N THR A 5 -24.97 -0.71 16.57
CA THR A 5 -23.90 -0.30 15.65
C THR A 5 -22.57 -0.73 16.26
N SER A 6 -21.87 -1.69 15.64
CA SER A 6 -20.65 -2.27 16.19
C SER A 6 -19.56 -1.20 16.36
N SER A 7 -18.60 -1.41 17.25
CA SER A 7 -17.44 -0.53 17.44
C SER A 7 -16.74 -0.24 16.11
N VAL A 8 -16.62 -1.26 15.25
CA VAL A 8 -16.04 -1.15 13.91
C VAL A 8 -16.84 -0.19 13.02
N SER A 9 -18.19 -0.30 13.03
CA SER A 9 -19.06 0.58 12.22
C SER A 9 -18.90 2.04 12.60
N ARG A 10 -18.76 2.34 13.89
CA ARG A 10 -18.56 3.72 14.40
C ARG A 10 -17.18 4.25 14.03
N THR A 11 -16.13 3.44 14.09
CA THR A 11 -14.78 3.79 13.62
C THR A 11 -14.79 4.15 12.14
N VAL A 12 -15.45 3.32 11.32
CA VAL A 12 -15.59 3.55 9.87
C VAL A 12 -16.43 4.81 9.61
N ALA A 13 -17.46 5.08 10.41
CA ALA A 13 -18.26 6.31 10.29
C ALA A 13 -17.41 7.56 10.50
N VAL A 14 -16.52 7.58 11.50
CA VAL A 14 -15.59 8.69 11.74
C VAL A 14 -14.63 8.88 10.55
N LEU A 15 -14.05 7.82 10.01
CA LEU A 15 -13.15 7.90 8.86
C LEU A 15 -13.89 8.39 7.60
N ARG A 16 -15.14 7.93 7.37
CA ARG A 16 -15.99 8.44 6.28
C ARG A 16 -16.33 9.91 6.45
N ALA A 17 -16.62 10.35 7.68
CA ALA A 17 -16.89 11.75 8.02
C ALA A 17 -15.67 12.61 7.68
N MET A 18 -14.48 12.21 8.08
CA MET A 18 -13.22 12.91 7.75
C MET A 18 -13.03 13.05 6.24
N ARG A 19 -13.33 12.01 5.47
CA ARG A 19 -13.27 12.07 3.99
C ARG A 19 -14.27 13.06 3.40
N ARG A 20 -15.53 13.08 3.91
CA ARG A 20 -16.57 13.99 3.42
C ARG A 20 -16.29 15.44 3.76
N LEU A 21 -15.66 15.71 4.90
CA LEU A 21 -15.22 17.03 5.31
C LEU A 21 -14.07 17.56 4.44
N GLY A 22 -13.40 16.68 3.68
CA GLY A 22 -12.32 17.04 2.76
C GLY A 22 -10.94 17.15 3.42
N PRO A 23 -9.94 17.62 2.65
CA PRO A 23 -8.58 17.78 3.15
C PRO A 23 -8.50 18.89 4.21
N GLY A 24 -7.61 18.70 5.20
CA GLY A 24 -7.36 19.67 6.27
C GLY A 24 -7.73 19.17 7.65
N ALA A 25 -7.68 20.08 8.62
CA ALA A 25 -7.95 19.78 10.02
C ALA A 25 -9.37 20.25 10.43
N HIS A 26 -10.15 19.33 10.97
CA HIS A 26 -11.55 19.52 11.33
C HIS A 26 -11.76 19.49 12.85
N SER A 27 -12.73 20.24 13.35
CA SER A 27 -13.11 20.20 14.76
C SER A 27 -13.81 18.88 15.09
N LEU A 28 -13.72 18.46 16.36
CA LEU A 28 -14.44 17.28 16.84
C LEU A 28 -15.96 17.40 16.60
N GLY A 29 -16.54 18.60 16.76
CA GLY A 29 -17.96 18.84 16.51
C GLY A 29 -18.35 18.61 15.04
N ALA A 30 -17.53 19.09 14.10
CA ALA A 30 -17.78 18.85 12.67
C ALA A 30 -17.68 17.35 12.33
N ILE A 31 -16.73 16.64 12.91
CA ILE A 31 -16.56 15.19 12.71
C ILE A 31 -17.77 14.45 13.29
N ALA A 32 -18.21 14.79 14.51
CA ALA A 32 -19.34 14.16 15.18
C ALA A 32 -20.64 14.35 14.36
N ALA A 33 -20.92 15.59 13.93
CA ALA A 33 -22.09 15.90 13.09
C ALA A 33 -22.04 15.13 11.75
N GLN A 34 -20.90 15.10 11.08
CA GLN A 34 -20.76 14.42 9.78
C GLN A 34 -20.80 12.90 9.92
N ALA A 35 -20.40 12.34 11.07
CA ALA A 35 -20.43 10.90 11.36
C ALA A 35 -21.79 10.42 11.90
N ASP A 36 -22.69 11.34 12.20
CA ASP A 36 -23.97 11.09 12.89
C ASP A 36 -23.74 10.35 14.22
N LEU A 37 -22.80 10.88 15.04
CA LEU A 37 -22.45 10.32 16.34
C LEU A 37 -22.57 11.39 17.44
N PRO A 38 -23.00 10.99 18.66
CA PRO A 38 -22.90 11.86 19.84
C PRO A 38 -21.43 12.31 20.04
N LEU A 39 -21.24 13.58 20.47
CA LEU A 39 -19.90 14.20 20.59
C LEU A 39 -18.94 13.35 21.47
N ALA A 40 -19.44 12.83 22.60
CA ALA A 40 -18.65 11.97 23.48
C ALA A 40 -18.22 10.66 22.82
N THR A 41 -19.12 10.09 22.00
CA THR A 41 -18.83 8.88 21.22
C THR A 41 -17.80 9.18 20.14
N ALA A 42 -17.99 10.23 19.36
CA ALA A 42 -17.04 10.68 18.34
C ALA A 42 -15.65 10.96 18.96
N HIS A 43 -15.59 11.61 20.13
CA HIS A 43 -14.34 11.87 20.84
C HIS A 43 -13.58 10.59 21.15
N ARG A 44 -14.25 9.58 21.69
CA ARG A 44 -13.63 8.27 22.01
C ARG A 44 -13.03 7.62 20.79
N TYR A 45 -13.75 7.59 19.66
CA TYR A 45 -13.25 6.98 18.42
C TYR A 45 -12.17 7.82 17.75
N VAL A 46 -12.27 9.15 17.79
CA VAL A 46 -11.21 10.04 17.30
C VAL A 46 -9.93 9.85 18.11
N GLN A 47 -10.01 9.75 19.45
CA GLN A 47 -8.84 9.48 20.29
C GLN A 47 -8.21 8.10 19.98
N ALA A 48 -9.02 7.06 19.85
CA ALA A 48 -8.53 5.74 19.43
C ALA A 48 -7.81 5.81 18.09
N LEU A 49 -8.39 6.50 17.09
CA LEU A 49 -7.77 6.69 15.78
C LEU A 49 -6.49 7.55 15.83
N VAL A 50 -6.36 8.47 16.78
CA VAL A 50 -5.11 9.22 17.02
C VAL A 50 -4.06 8.30 17.62
N THR A 51 -4.42 7.46 18.59
CA THR A 51 -3.51 6.44 19.17
C THR A 51 -3.01 5.47 18.11
N GLU A 52 -3.90 5.02 17.23
CA GLU A 52 -3.58 4.14 16.11
C GLU A 52 -2.91 4.89 14.92
N ARG A 53 -2.59 6.18 15.09
CA ARG A 53 -1.95 7.04 14.07
C ARG A 53 -2.74 7.14 12.74
N ALA A 54 -4.03 6.83 12.75
CA ALA A 54 -4.93 7.04 11.61
C ALA A 54 -5.39 8.50 11.50
N LEU A 55 -5.42 9.21 12.62
CA LEU A 55 -5.65 10.66 12.70
C LEU A 55 -4.47 11.34 13.40
N THR A 56 -4.24 12.62 13.06
CA THR A 56 -3.28 13.49 13.76
C THR A 56 -4.04 14.66 14.38
N ARG A 57 -3.61 15.07 15.58
CA ARG A 57 -4.10 16.28 16.22
C ARG A 57 -3.29 17.48 15.71
N ARG A 58 -3.97 18.48 15.16
CA ARG A 58 -3.37 19.71 14.60
C ARG A 58 -3.79 20.94 15.40
N GLY A 59 -2.79 21.70 15.86
CA GLY A 59 -2.97 22.99 16.51
C GLY A 59 -3.54 22.96 17.94
N PRO A 60 -3.51 24.11 18.65
CA PRO A 60 -3.85 24.20 20.07
C PRO A 60 -5.35 24.01 20.37
N ARG A 61 -6.22 24.15 19.38
CA ARG A 61 -7.69 24.05 19.56
C ARG A 61 -8.23 22.62 19.28
N GLY A 62 -7.36 21.59 19.26
CA GLY A 62 -7.79 20.19 19.14
C GLY A 62 -8.55 19.90 17.84
N ARG A 63 -8.02 20.34 16.71
CA ARG A 63 -8.49 19.90 15.38
C ARG A 63 -7.82 18.60 14.99
N TYR A 64 -8.50 17.80 14.20
CA TYR A 64 -8.04 16.49 13.75
C TYR A 64 -7.97 16.45 12.23
N ALA A 65 -6.89 15.91 11.71
CA ALA A 65 -6.71 15.62 10.29
C ALA A 65 -6.49 14.12 10.10
N LEU A 66 -6.83 13.60 8.93
CA LEU A 66 -6.33 12.29 8.56
C LEU A 66 -4.81 12.33 8.68
N ALA A 67 -4.24 11.34 9.34
CA ALA A 67 -2.80 11.22 9.33
C ALA A 67 -2.35 11.13 7.87
N GLU A 68 -1.27 11.83 7.55
CA GLU A 68 -0.62 11.69 6.24
C GLU A 68 -0.01 10.28 6.16
N ALA A 69 -0.89 9.28 6.17
CA ALA A 69 -0.49 7.91 5.84
C ALA A 69 -0.37 7.82 4.31
N PRO A 70 0.52 6.98 3.79
CA PRO A 70 0.64 6.73 2.36
C PRO A 70 -0.57 5.92 1.81
N TYR A 71 -1.77 6.17 2.36
CA TYR A 71 -3.01 5.58 1.89
C TYR A 71 -3.78 6.61 1.08
N VAL A 72 -3.62 6.58 -0.23
CA VAL A 72 -4.53 7.22 -1.16
C VAL A 72 -5.50 6.14 -1.64
N PRO A 73 -6.82 6.23 -1.34
CA PRO A 73 -7.79 5.34 -1.98
C PRO A 73 -7.73 5.58 -3.48
N PHE A 74 -7.55 4.51 -4.25
CA PHE A 74 -7.64 4.57 -5.71
C PHE A 74 -9.05 4.99 -6.12
N GLU A 75 -9.17 6.13 -6.80
CA GLU A 75 -10.33 6.51 -7.59
C GLU A 75 -9.90 6.50 -9.07
N PRO A 76 -10.48 5.65 -9.93
CA PRO A 76 -10.15 5.66 -11.35
C PRO A 76 -10.47 7.05 -11.94
N GLY A 77 -9.47 7.70 -12.56
CA GLY A 77 -9.66 8.93 -13.31
C GLY A 77 -9.36 10.25 -12.58
N ARG A 78 -8.87 10.25 -11.33
CA ARG A 78 -8.47 11.47 -10.64
C ARG A 78 -6.95 11.62 -10.60
N GLU A 79 -6.41 12.66 -11.24
CA GLU A 79 -5.01 13.05 -11.04
C GLU A 79 -4.76 13.42 -9.55
N PRO A 80 -3.66 12.93 -8.94
CA PRO A 80 -3.36 13.24 -7.55
C PRO A 80 -3.03 14.73 -7.40
N ALA A 81 -3.76 15.40 -6.49
CA ALA A 81 -3.45 16.76 -6.10
C ALA A 81 -2.01 16.87 -5.58
N LYS A 82 -1.27 17.87 -6.04
CA LYS A 82 0.11 18.15 -5.64
C LYS A 82 0.18 18.54 -4.16
N THR A 83 0.50 17.59 -3.29
CA THR A 83 0.73 17.79 -1.86
C THR A 83 2.22 17.50 -1.53
N PRO A 84 2.87 18.14 -0.55
CA PRO A 84 4.34 18.06 -0.31
C PRO A 84 4.92 16.69 0.05
N THR A 85 4.09 15.66 0.22
CA THR A 85 4.51 14.24 0.34
C THR A 85 4.94 13.64 -1.01
N SER A 86 4.97 14.46 -2.06
CA SER A 86 5.16 14.04 -3.46
C SER A 86 6.54 13.45 -3.78
N LEU A 87 7.59 13.75 -3.03
CA LEU A 87 8.93 13.24 -3.32
C LEU A 87 9.01 11.71 -3.22
N GLY A 88 8.40 11.12 -2.20
CA GLY A 88 8.36 9.66 -2.04
C GLY A 88 7.53 8.97 -3.12
N VAL A 89 6.36 9.50 -3.43
CA VAL A 89 5.45 8.94 -4.46
C VAL A 89 6.07 9.08 -5.85
N THR A 90 6.68 10.22 -6.15
CA THR A 90 7.37 10.45 -7.44
C THR A 90 8.56 9.52 -7.61
N ALA A 91 9.37 9.30 -6.56
CA ALA A 91 10.49 8.36 -6.61
C ALA A 91 10.00 6.93 -6.85
N VAL A 92 8.94 6.49 -6.16
CA VAL A 92 8.35 5.16 -6.36
C VAL A 92 7.86 5.02 -7.81
N ARG A 93 7.11 5.99 -8.32
CA ARG A 93 6.62 5.97 -9.71
C ARG A 93 7.75 5.91 -10.72
N ASN A 94 8.80 6.71 -10.56
CA ASN A 94 9.94 6.73 -11.45
C ASN A 94 10.68 5.39 -11.48
N GLU A 95 10.92 4.78 -10.30
CA GLU A 95 11.58 3.49 -10.22
C GLU A 95 10.72 2.36 -10.80
N LEU A 96 9.40 2.37 -10.59
CA LEU A 96 8.49 1.40 -11.21
C LEU A 96 8.45 1.58 -12.73
N THR A 97 8.44 2.83 -13.23
CA THR A 97 8.50 3.13 -14.67
C THR A 97 9.80 2.62 -15.27
N ALA A 98 10.93 2.84 -14.58
CA ALA A 98 12.22 2.32 -15.02
C ALA A 98 12.28 0.79 -15.00
N LEU A 99 11.69 0.14 -13.98
CA LEU A 99 11.56 -1.30 -13.91
C LEU A 99 10.71 -1.84 -15.05
N GLN A 100 9.55 -1.25 -15.30
CA GLN A 100 8.66 -1.58 -16.39
C GLN A 100 9.37 -1.44 -17.75
N ALA A 101 10.06 -0.31 -17.99
CA ALA A 101 10.75 -0.06 -19.26
C ALA A 101 11.88 -1.07 -19.52
N ARG A 102 12.62 -1.49 -18.48
CA ARG A 102 13.70 -2.49 -18.61
C ARG A 102 13.20 -3.90 -18.83
N THR A 103 12.05 -4.24 -18.26
CA THR A 103 11.55 -5.63 -18.24
C THR A 103 10.43 -5.88 -19.23
N GLY A 104 9.72 -4.83 -19.65
CA GLY A 104 8.52 -4.95 -20.49
C GLY A 104 7.27 -5.42 -19.74
N HIS A 105 7.34 -5.62 -18.40
CA HIS A 105 6.26 -6.18 -17.59
C HIS A 105 5.59 -5.12 -16.72
N ILE A 106 4.35 -5.36 -16.30
CA ILE A 106 3.64 -4.50 -15.35
C ILE A 106 4.39 -4.51 -14.02
N ALA A 107 4.76 -3.33 -13.52
CA ALA A 107 5.39 -3.15 -12.23
C ALA A 107 4.41 -2.54 -11.23
N LEU A 108 4.30 -3.13 -10.04
CA LEU A 108 3.38 -2.74 -8.97
C LEU A 108 4.11 -2.57 -7.65
N ALA A 109 3.66 -1.63 -6.85
CA ALA A 109 4.07 -1.49 -5.45
C ALA A 109 2.87 -1.66 -4.52
N TYR A 110 3.10 -2.31 -3.39
CA TYR A 110 2.10 -2.56 -2.37
C TYR A 110 2.58 -2.13 -1.00
N VAL A 111 1.62 -1.73 -0.15
CA VAL A 111 1.85 -1.46 1.27
C VAL A 111 0.99 -2.39 2.12
N PRO A 112 1.47 -2.80 3.31
CA PRO A 112 0.67 -3.61 4.22
C PRO A 112 -0.36 -2.74 4.96
N LEU A 113 -1.57 -3.27 5.11
CA LEU A 113 -2.59 -2.79 6.03
C LEU A 113 -2.76 -3.83 7.12
N LEU A 114 -2.30 -3.52 8.33
CA LEU A 114 -2.19 -4.46 9.46
C LEU A 114 -3.34 -4.34 10.47
N ILE A 115 -4.47 -3.75 10.06
CA ILE A 115 -5.66 -3.59 10.89
C ILE A 115 -6.61 -4.76 10.62
N GLY A 116 -6.85 -5.59 11.64
CA GLY A 116 -7.63 -6.82 11.49
C GLY A 116 -6.86 -7.91 10.75
N ARG A 117 -7.45 -8.53 9.73
CA ARG A 117 -6.72 -9.48 8.86
C ARG A 117 -5.70 -8.71 8.03
N PRO A 118 -4.41 -9.08 8.10
CA PRO A 118 -3.37 -8.39 7.33
C PRO A 118 -3.61 -8.49 5.83
N LEU A 119 -3.57 -7.33 5.15
CA LEU A 119 -3.79 -7.22 3.71
C LEU A 119 -2.59 -6.53 3.07
N ARG A 120 -2.33 -6.82 1.79
CA ARG A 120 -1.61 -5.91 0.91
C ARG A 120 -2.58 -4.99 0.18
N VAL A 121 -2.21 -3.74 0.02
CA VAL A 121 -2.99 -2.74 -0.70
C VAL A 121 -2.09 -2.10 -1.75
N HIS A 122 -2.60 -1.98 -2.96
CA HIS A 122 -1.91 -1.30 -4.05
C HIS A 122 -1.59 0.15 -3.68
N ALA A 123 -0.37 0.57 -3.98
CA ALA A 123 0.12 1.92 -3.70
C ALA A 123 0.49 2.69 -4.97
N GLU A 124 1.19 2.05 -5.94
CA GLU A 124 1.64 2.70 -7.17
C GLU A 124 1.89 1.64 -8.25
N GLN A 125 1.90 2.07 -9.53
CA GLN A 125 2.04 1.18 -10.67
C GLN A 125 2.76 1.82 -11.86
N ALA A 126 3.35 0.96 -12.71
CA ALA A 126 3.75 1.30 -14.05
C ALA A 126 3.28 0.19 -15.02
N LEU A 127 2.36 0.54 -15.90
CA LEU A 127 1.66 -0.41 -16.77
C LEU A 127 2.32 -0.55 -18.15
N GLY A 128 2.99 0.49 -18.62
CA GLY A 128 3.50 0.53 -19.99
C GLY A 128 2.39 0.32 -21.01
N GLY A 129 2.64 -0.54 -22.01
CA GLY A 129 1.64 -0.92 -23.03
C GLY A 129 0.52 -1.85 -22.55
N HIS A 130 0.55 -2.30 -21.28
CA HIS A 130 -0.37 -3.31 -20.76
C HIS A 130 -1.66 -2.74 -20.15
N ALA A 131 -1.87 -1.41 -20.14
CA ALA A 131 -3.06 -0.80 -19.58
C ALA A 131 -4.36 -1.42 -20.10
N ARG A 132 -4.47 -1.60 -21.43
CA ARG A 132 -5.65 -2.22 -22.07
C ARG A 132 -5.88 -3.68 -21.63
N SER A 133 -4.82 -4.42 -21.36
CA SER A 133 -4.94 -5.82 -20.91
C SER A 133 -5.49 -5.90 -19.50
N LEU A 134 -5.14 -4.94 -18.63
CA LEU A 134 -5.73 -4.82 -17.30
C LEU A 134 -7.19 -4.37 -17.36
N ASP A 135 -7.52 -3.40 -18.22
CA ASP A 135 -8.90 -2.92 -18.38
C ASP A 135 -9.85 -4.03 -18.85
N ALA A 136 -9.33 -5.02 -19.59
CA ALA A 136 -10.08 -6.20 -20.04
C ALA A 136 -10.19 -7.33 -19.00
N ALA A 137 -9.48 -7.21 -17.87
CA ALA A 137 -9.49 -8.25 -16.84
C ALA A 137 -10.82 -8.26 -16.05
N PRO A 138 -11.28 -9.44 -15.57
CA PRO A 138 -12.46 -9.52 -14.74
C PRO A 138 -12.34 -8.62 -13.50
N ARG A 139 -13.43 -7.92 -13.16
CA ARG A 139 -13.47 -6.98 -12.03
C ARG A 139 -12.99 -7.61 -10.71
N ALA A 140 -13.40 -8.86 -10.45
CA ALA A 140 -12.97 -9.57 -9.24
C ALA A 140 -11.45 -9.81 -9.21
N ALA A 141 -10.82 -10.07 -10.37
CA ALA A 141 -9.37 -10.20 -10.48
C ALA A 141 -8.66 -8.88 -10.23
N LEU A 142 -9.20 -7.76 -10.76
CA LEU A 142 -8.67 -6.42 -10.49
C LEU A 142 -8.82 -6.04 -9.01
N GLU A 143 -9.97 -6.27 -8.41
CA GLU A 143 -10.18 -6.02 -6.98
C GLU A 143 -9.19 -6.82 -6.13
N ALA A 144 -8.96 -8.08 -6.45
CA ALA A 144 -7.96 -8.92 -5.79
C ALA A 144 -6.51 -8.48 -6.09
N LEU A 145 -6.24 -7.94 -7.29
CA LEU A 145 -4.93 -7.38 -7.62
C LEU A 145 -4.64 -6.14 -6.78
N TRP A 146 -5.65 -5.28 -6.57
CA TRP A 146 -5.48 -4.05 -5.80
C TRP A 146 -5.46 -4.27 -4.29
N ARG A 147 -6.15 -5.27 -3.80
CA ARG A 147 -6.25 -5.56 -2.37
C ARG A 147 -6.48 -7.04 -2.12
N ALA A 148 -5.58 -7.69 -1.39
CA ALA A 148 -5.71 -9.09 -1.00
C ALA A 148 -5.04 -9.38 0.35
N PRO A 149 -5.42 -10.49 1.03
CA PRO A 149 -4.71 -10.97 2.21
C PRO A 149 -3.24 -11.26 1.90
N LEU A 150 -2.34 -11.05 2.88
CA LEU A 150 -0.90 -11.27 2.69
C LEU A 150 -0.55 -12.73 2.35
N GLU A 151 -1.41 -13.68 2.69
CA GLU A 151 -1.19 -15.10 2.43
C GLU A 151 -1.49 -15.54 0.99
N THR A 152 -2.04 -14.64 0.15
CA THR A 152 -2.68 -15.02 -1.12
C THR A 152 -1.69 -15.18 -2.28
N ASP A 153 -0.66 -14.34 -2.34
CA ASP A 153 0.23 -14.24 -3.49
C ASP A 153 1.67 -13.81 -3.12
N ALA A 154 2.57 -13.84 -4.12
CA ALA A 154 3.96 -13.51 -3.94
C ALA A 154 4.20 -12.13 -3.31
N SER A 155 3.42 -11.11 -3.70
CA SER A 155 3.54 -9.74 -3.19
C SER A 155 3.21 -9.65 -1.69
N GLY A 156 2.21 -10.42 -1.25
CA GLY A 156 1.87 -10.57 0.16
C GLY A 156 2.85 -11.44 0.92
N TRP A 157 3.33 -12.54 0.31
CA TRP A 157 4.25 -13.48 0.97
C TRP A 157 5.57 -12.81 1.36
N VAL A 158 6.15 -11.94 0.51
CA VAL A 158 7.40 -11.24 0.87
C VAL A 158 7.20 -10.27 2.03
N ILE A 159 6.04 -9.63 2.13
CA ILE A 159 5.70 -8.79 3.28
C ILE A 159 5.57 -9.68 4.52
N LEU A 160 4.78 -10.74 4.44
CA LEU A 160 4.50 -11.64 5.56
C LEU A 160 5.77 -12.35 6.07
N ALA A 161 6.67 -12.76 5.15
CA ALA A 161 7.95 -13.37 5.48
C ALA A 161 8.86 -12.47 6.32
N ASN A 162 8.71 -11.15 6.17
CA ASN A 162 9.53 -10.13 6.83
C ASN A 162 8.77 -9.33 7.91
N LEU A 163 7.53 -9.71 8.22
CA LEU A 163 6.70 -9.07 9.24
C LEU A 163 6.84 -9.78 10.58
N GLY A 164 7.81 -9.38 11.40
CA GLY A 164 8.05 -9.94 12.74
C GLY A 164 8.22 -11.47 12.73
N ASP A 165 7.59 -12.14 13.68
CA ASP A 165 7.69 -13.59 13.88
C ASP A 165 6.73 -14.42 13.02
N HIS A 166 6.04 -13.81 12.04
CA HIS A 166 5.06 -14.50 11.21
C HIS A 166 5.66 -15.64 10.36
N ALA A 167 6.98 -15.63 10.13
CA ALA A 167 7.68 -16.70 9.44
C ALA A 167 8.02 -17.90 10.35
N ALA A 168 7.88 -17.75 11.68
CA ALA A 168 8.17 -18.85 12.61
C ALA A 168 7.24 -20.03 12.34
N GLY A 169 7.82 -21.23 12.19
CA GLY A 169 7.10 -22.46 11.88
C GLY A 169 6.55 -22.57 10.44
N ARG A 170 6.90 -21.64 9.54
CA ARG A 170 6.48 -21.64 8.12
C ARG A 170 7.69 -21.72 7.18
N PRO A 171 8.14 -22.93 6.78
CA PRO A 171 9.36 -23.13 5.98
C PRO A 171 9.38 -22.36 4.66
N GLN A 172 8.21 -22.18 4.03
CA GLN A 172 8.09 -21.40 2.79
C GLN A 172 8.44 -19.92 3.03
N LEU A 173 7.94 -19.31 4.10
CA LEU A 173 8.24 -17.91 4.42
C LEU A 173 9.71 -17.72 4.82
N ALA A 174 10.29 -18.70 5.52
CA ALA A 174 11.73 -18.68 5.83
C ALA A 174 12.57 -18.66 4.54
N ARG A 175 12.26 -19.55 3.58
CA ARG A 175 12.95 -19.55 2.27
C ARG A 175 12.81 -18.23 1.53
N ILE A 176 11.61 -17.61 1.51
CA ILE A 176 11.37 -16.31 0.89
C ILE A 176 12.24 -15.24 1.55
N ARG A 177 12.37 -15.27 2.88
CA ARG A 177 13.23 -14.34 3.62
C ARG A 177 14.69 -14.50 3.22
N ASP A 178 15.18 -15.74 3.14
CA ASP A 178 16.56 -16.05 2.80
C ASP A 178 16.89 -15.71 1.34
N GLN A 179 15.95 -15.94 0.42
CA GLN A 179 16.09 -15.60 -1.00
C GLN A 179 15.91 -14.11 -1.30
N GLY A 180 15.29 -13.35 -0.40
CA GLY A 180 14.99 -11.94 -0.60
C GLY A 180 13.87 -11.66 -1.63
N HIS A 181 13.22 -12.69 -2.18
CA HIS A 181 12.11 -12.55 -3.13
C HIS A 181 11.15 -13.74 -3.07
N ALA A 182 9.98 -13.58 -3.65
CA ALA A 182 9.03 -14.67 -3.88
C ALA A 182 8.57 -14.68 -5.33
N ILE A 183 8.24 -15.88 -5.81
CA ILE A 183 7.55 -16.11 -7.09
C ILE A 183 6.30 -16.90 -6.78
N GLY A 184 5.16 -16.49 -7.36
CA GLY A 184 3.90 -17.17 -7.11
C GLY A 184 2.72 -16.56 -7.85
N PRO A 185 1.52 -17.11 -7.63
CA PRO A 185 0.33 -16.74 -8.38
C PRO A 185 -0.03 -15.27 -8.23
N THR A 186 -0.80 -14.79 -9.22
CA THR A 186 -1.52 -13.51 -9.19
C THR A 186 -3.00 -13.75 -9.42
N PRO A 187 -3.88 -12.79 -9.11
CA PRO A 187 -5.28 -12.87 -9.48
C PRO A 187 -5.53 -12.83 -11.00
N LEU A 188 -4.54 -12.44 -11.79
CA LEU A 188 -4.66 -12.36 -13.25
C LEU A 188 -4.33 -13.71 -13.87
N PHE A 189 -5.30 -14.24 -14.61
CA PHE A 189 -5.13 -15.52 -15.29
C PHE A 189 -3.91 -15.51 -16.22
N GLY A 190 -3.13 -16.61 -16.17
CA GLY A 190 -1.93 -16.78 -17.00
C GLY A 190 -0.71 -15.94 -16.58
N HIS A 191 -0.77 -15.27 -15.43
CA HIS A 191 0.31 -14.48 -14.90
C HIS A 191 0.71 -14.95 -13.49
N ASP A 192 2.00 -14.89 -13.22
CA ASP A 192 2.58 -14.99 -11.88
C ASP A 192 3.21 -13.65 -11.49
N ALA A 193 3.52 -13.49 -10.21
CA ALA A 193 4.29 -12.36 -9.71
C ALA A 193 5.67 -12.79 -9.28
N ILE A 194 6.66 -11.94 -9.56
CA ILE A 194 7.94 -11.91 -8.85
C ILE A 194 7.91 -10.70 -7.93
N ALA A 195 8.12 -10.89 -6.64
CA ALA A 195 8.03 -9.81 -5.66
C ALA A 195 9.26 -9.76 -4.74
N ALA A 196 9.68 -8.55 -4.34
CA ALA A 196 10.72 -8.32 -3.34
C ALA A 196 10.24 -7.33 -2.28
N PRO A 197 10.73 -7.42 -1.02
CA PRO A 197 10.30 -6.58 0.08
C PRO A 197 10.87 -5.16 -0.04
N LEU A 198 10.06 -4.17 0.32
CA LEU A 198 10.48 -2.79 0.54
C LEU A 198 10.75 -2.58 2.03
N TRP A 199 11.85 -1.90 2.33
CA TRP A 199 12.28 -1.65 3.69
C TRP A 199 12.26 -0.17 4.05
N ARG A 200 11.90 0.12 5.30
CA ARG A 200 12.14 1.40 5.95
C ARG A 200 12.99 1.13 7.20
N GLY A 201 14.30 1.33 7.08
CA GLY A 201 15.24 0.88 8.10
C GLY A 201 15.17 -0.65 8.26
N ARG A 202 14.76 -1.12 9.43
CA ARG A 202 14.65 -2.57 9.75
C ARG A 202 13.23 -3.11 9.63
N THR A 203 12.26 -2.31 9.23
CA THR A 203 10.85 -2.69 9.14
C THR A 203 10.44 -2.84 7.68
N VAL A 204 9.74 -3.93 7.35
CA VAL A 204 9.14 -4.10 6.02
C VAL A 204 8.03 -3.06 5.84
N ALA A 205 8.16 -2.25 4.78
CA ALA A 205 7.24 -1.17 4.46
C ALA A 205 6.27 -1.55 3.33
N GLY A 206 6.55 -2.61 2.61
CA GLY A 206 5.73 -3.05 1.48
C GLY A 206 6.44 -4.06 0.60
N SER A 207 6.03 -4.12 -0.67
CA SER A 207 6.67 -4.93 -1.70
C SER A 207 6.63 -4.24 -3.06
N VAL A 208 7.61 -4.56 -3.91
CA VAL A 208 7.59 -4.31 -5.35
C VAL A 208 7.41 -5.63 -6.07
N SER A 209 6.63 -5.65 -7.13
CA SER A 209 6.42 -6.85 -7.92
C SER A 209 6.33 -6.56 -9.41
N LEU A 210 6.70 -7.57 -10.21
CA LEU A 210 6.40 -7.67 -11.63
C LEU A 210 5.31 -8.72 -11.85
N LEU A 211 4.36 -8.41 -12.73
CA LEU A 211 3.43 -9.40 -13.26
C LEU A 211 4.01 -9.93 -14.56
N VAL A 212 4.30 -11.22 -14.59
CA VAL A 212 5.00 -11.91 -15.68
C VAL A 212 4.10 -13.03 -16.20
N ARG A 213 4.09 -13.27 -17.48
CA ARG A 213 3.36 -14.43 -18.03
C ARG A 213 3.94 -15.72 -17.45
N HIS A 214 3.07 -16.61 -16.99
CA HIS A 214 3.46 -17.89 -16.41
C HIS A 214 4.47 -18.66 -17.28
N ALA A 215 4.26 -18.70 -18.59
CA ALA A 215 5.12 -19.39 -19.55
C ALA A 215 6.56 -18.83 -19.59
N GLU A 216 6.77 -17.53 -19.35
CA GLU A 216 8.08 -16.90 -19.37
C GLU A 216 8.93 -17.30 -18.15
N LEU A 217 8.28 -17.68 -17.04
CA LEU A 217 8.96 -18.08 -15.81
C LEU A 217 9.47 -19.53 -15.83
N HIS A 218 9.19 -20.31 -16.86
CA HIS A 218 9.77 -21.63 -17.07
C HIS A 218 11.25 -21.54 -17.45
N ASP A 219 11.66 -20.44 -18.10
CA ASP A 219 13.06 -20.17 -18.40
C ASP A 219 13.76 -19.66 -17.13
N GLU A 220 14.75 -20.43 -16.67
CA GLU A 220 15.49 -20.12 -15.45
C GLU A 220 16.33 -18.84 -15.57
N VAL A 221 16.89 -18.57 -16.75
CA VAL A 221 17.69 -17.37 -17.01
C VAL A 221 16.78 -16.13 -16.97
N VAL A 222 15.61 -16.21 -17.60
CA VAL A 222 14.62 -15.13 -17.57
C VAL A 222 14.14 -14.89 -16.14
N ARG A 223 13.80 -15.97 -15.43
CA ARG A 223 13.35 -15.92 -14.04
C ARG A 223 14.39 -15.24 -13.12
N ALA A 224 15.65 -15.65 -13.19
CA ALA A 224 16.73 -15.08 -12.40
C ALA A 224 16.96 -13.61 -12.73
N ARG A 225 16.97 -13.24 -14.02
CA ARG A 225 17.10 -11.85 -14.47
C ARG A 225 15.98 -10.96 -13.95
N LEU A 226 14.72 -11.41 -14.03
CA LEU A 226 13.57 -10.64 -13.56
C LEU A 226 13.56 -10.52 -12.04
N ALA A 227 13.92 -11.58 -11.30
CA ALA A 227 14.07 -11.54 -9.86
C ALA A 227 15.14 -10.53 -9.43
N GLY A 228 16.30 -10.53 -10.08
CA GLY A 228 17.36 -9.54 -9.86
C GLY A 228 16.85 -8.11 -10.09
N ALA A 229 16.14 -7.87 -11.20
CA ALA A 229 15.60 -6.54 -11.53
C ALA A 229 14.62 -6.02 -10.48
N VAL A 230 13.75 -6.89 -9.93
CA VAL A 230 12.81 -6.55 -8.86
C VAL A 230 13.55 -6.26 -7.56
N MET A 231 14.51 -7.11 -7.18
CA MET A 231 15.31 -6.94 -5.97
C MET A 231 16.12 -5.65 -5.99
N ASP A 232 16.77 -5.33 -7.11
CA ASP A 232 17.53 -4.09 -7.29
C ASP A 232 16.63 -2.85 -7.18
N THR A 233 15.43 -2.91 -7.76
CA THR A 233 14.45 -1.81 -7.66
C THR A 233 13.95 -1.67 -6.23
N ALA A 234 13.66 -2.78 -5.54
CA ALA A 234 13.26 -2.77 -4.14
C ALA A 234 14.35 -2.20 -3.22
N ALA A 235 15.63 -2.52 -3.49
CA ALA A 235 16.76 -1.97 -2.75
C ALA A 235 16.87 -0.44 -2.92
N ARG A 236 16.78 0.08 -4.16
CA ARG A 236 16.79 1.53 -4.41
C ARG A 236 15.63 2.23 -3.74
N LEU A 237 14.42 1.70 -3.87
CA LEU A 237 13.23 2.27 -3.21
C LEU A 237 13.35 2.26 -1.69
N SER A 238 13.91 1.22 -1.11
CA SER A 238 14.17 1.13 0.33
C SER A 238 15.15 2.22 0.79
N GLY A 239 16.15 2.56 -0.04
CA GLY A 239 17.05 3.69 0.19
C GLY A 239 16.29 5.02 0.31
N TYR A 240 15.38 5.32 -0.61
CA TYR A 240 14.55 6.53 -0.55
C TYR A 240 13.60 6.55 0.66
N LEU A 241 13.08 5.40 1.08
CA LEU A 241 12.18 5.31 2.24
C LEU A 241 12.93 5.48 3.57
N THR A 242 14.21 5.16 3.60
CA THR A 242 15.06 5.26 4.80
C THR A 242 15.68 6.63 4.96
N HIS A 243 16.05 7.27 3.85
CA HIS A 243 16.66 8.59 3.81
C HIS A 243 15.83 9.49 2.88
N PRO A 244 14.71 10.07 3.35
CA PRO A 244 14.04 11.09 2.56
C PRO A 244 15.03 12.24 2.35
N GLY A 245 15.43 12.45 1.09
CA GLY A 245 16.41 13.47 0.73
C GLY A 245 16.02 14.86 1.27
N PRO A 246 16.99 15.81 1.41
CA PRO A 246 16.72 17.14 1.90
C PRO A 246 15.63 17.78 1.05
N SER A 247 14.58 18.28 1.72
CA SER A 247 13.59 19.15 1.08
C SER A 247 14.36 20.34 0.51
N THR A 248 14.50 20.41 -0.81
CA THR A 248 14.95 21.63 -1.46
C THR A 248 13.86 22.68 -1.26
N SER A 249 13.93 23.36 -0.12
CA SER A 249 13.30 24.66 0.07
C SER A 249 14.08 25.61 -0.85
N SER A 250 13.61 25.80 -2.09
CA SER A 250 14.04 26.92 -2.92
C SER A 250 13.55 28.17 -2.24
N ALA A 251 14.49 28.87 -1.59
CA ALA A 251 14.38 30.28 -1.36
C ALA A 251 14.34 30.99 -2.73
N LEU A 252 13.28 31.71 -3.01
CA LEU A 252 13.20 32.95 -3.77
C LEU A 252 11.94 33.68 -3.31
#